data_2b3e95842c7246d8649439bdfd2e25f7
#
_entry.id   2b3e95842c7246d8649439bdfd2e25f7
#
_cell.length_a   1.000
_cell.length_b   1.000
_cell.length_c   1.000
_cell.angle_alpha   90.00
_cell.angle_beta   90.00
_cell.angle_gamma   90.00
#
_symmetry.space_group_name_H-M   'P 1'
#
loop_
_entity.id
_entity.type
_entity.pdbx_description
1 polymer ?
#
loop_
_entity_poly.entity_id
_entity_poly.type
_entity_poly.pdbx_seq_one_letter_code
_entity_poly.pdbx_strand_id
1 'polypeptide(L)'
;VTSMFIVDRVEEVAYYQDLAQDRNPLLNQVSLKRQLAEEGVRAQRADFLPQVAAIGGGSFYNYQVAGLVPRWAVGVGVNIKIFDGLNREYKYSAAKQTVRRVGALQNKAGKDISVLVEKLYNQMMNYRNQMTSIDASLAFAEEYLRMKNAAFLEGMSSSTDLIDAELNLAGVRTERLQAAYNFDLLLAQLLEAAGISDEFSAYARR
;
A
#
# COMPACT_ATOMS: atom_id res chain seq x y z
N VAL A 1 9.77 -11.06 -23.60
CA VAL A 1 9.71 -11.99 -22.44
C VAL A 1 10.67 -11.43 -21.41
N THR A 2 10.14 -10.93 -20.31
CA THR A 2 10.95 -10.44 -19.20
C THR A 2 11.60 -11.68 -18.57
N SER A 3 12.93 -11.75 -18.59
CA SER A 3 13.65 -12.80 -17.87
C SER A 3 13.40 -12.61 -16.38
N MET A 4 13.00 -13.66 -15.66
CA MET A 4 12.99 -13.66 -14.20
C MET A 4 14.42 -13.42 -13.72
N PHE A 5 14.56 -12.54 -12.72
CA PHE A 5 15.87 -12.11 -12.26
C PHE A 5 16.00 -12.36 -10.76
N ILE A 6 17.23 -12.51 -10.32
CA ILE A 6 17.57 -12.61 -8.91
C ILE A 6 18.43 -11.40 -8.59
N VAL A 7 18.08 -10.69 -7.54
CA VAL A 7 18.88 -9.59 -7.06
C VAL A 7 19.91 -10.12 -6.08
N ASP A 8 21.18 -9.97 -6.42
CA ASP A 8 22.29 -10.43 -5.57
C ASP A 8 22.41 -9.59 -4.29
N ARG A 9 22.03 -8.33 -4.35
CA ARG A 9 22.16 -7.39 -3.25
C ARG A 9 20.81 -6.78 -2.89
N VAL A 10 20.30 -7.17 -1.74
CA VAL A 10 19.09 -6.62 -1.14
C VAL A 10 19.52 -5.89 0.13
N GLU A 11 19.01 -4.68 0.34
CA GLU A 11 19.27 -3.91 1.56
C GLU A 11 18.66 -4.59 2.79
N GLU A 12 19.04 -4.15 3.98
CA GLU A 12 18.49 -4.71 5.22
C GLU A 12 16.99 -4.38 5.38
N VAL A 13 16.27 -5.22 6.11
CA VAL A 13 14.82 -5.04 6.35
C VAL A 13 14.48 -3.68 6.95
N ALA A 14 15.35 -3.15 7.83
CA ALA A 14 15.18 -1.84 8.45
C ALA A 14 15.09 -0.70 7.41
N TYR A 15 15.87 -0.76 6.35
CA TYR A 15 15.82 0.21 5.26
C TYR A 15 14.43 0.29 4.60
N TYR A 16 13.82 -0.86 4.31
CA TYR A 16 12.48 -0.90 3.72
C TYR A 16 11.39 -0.49 4.72
N GLN A 17 11.59 -0.77 6.01
CA GLN A 17 10.66 -0.33 7.06
C GLN A 17 10.67 1.19 7.21
N ASP A 18 11.84 1.82 7.19
CA ASP A 18 11.98 3.28 7.27
C ASP A 18 11.37 3.96 6.04
N LEU A 19 11.66 3.44 4.83
CA LEU A 19 11.02 3.93 3.61
C LEU A 19 9.51 3.82 3.65
N ALA A 20 8.98 2.69 4.15
CA ALA A 20 7.55 2.48 4.27
C ALA A 20 6.90 3.49 5.23
N GLN A 21 7.55 3.84 6.35
CA GLN A 21 7.03 4.86 7.26
C GLN A 21 6.94 6.24 6.59
N ASP A 22 7.88 6.57 5.72
CA ASP A 22 7.96 7.89 5.09
C ASP A 22 7.16 7.99 3.79
N ARG A 23 7.13 6.94 2.97
CA ARG A 23 6.64 7.00 1.59
C ARG A 23 5.40 6.18 1.32
N ASN A 24 4.96 5.31 2.24
CA ASN A 24 3.81 4.46 1.98
C ASN A 24 2.53 5.29 1.80
N PRO A 25 1.83 5.16 0.65
CA PRO A 25 0.64 5.97 0.35
C PRO A 25 -0.50 5.76 1.34
N LEU A 26 -0.63 4.56 1.91
CA LEU A 26 -1.67 4.26 2.91
C LEU A 26 -1.41 5.02 4.21
N LEU A 27 -0.16 5.09 4.69
CA LEU A 27 0.20 5.86 5.88
C LEU A 27 -0.02 7.35 5.67
N ASN A 28 0.33 7.88 4.49
CA ASN A 28 0.04 9.26 4.12
C ASN A 28 -1.48 9.53 4.12
N GLN A 29 -2.28 8.64 3.54
CA GLN A 29 -3.74 8.76 3.58
C GLN A 29 -4.30 8.80 5.01
N VAL A 30 -3.78 7.98 5.92
CA VAL A 30 -4.21 7.99 7.33
C VAL A 30 -3.79 9.27 8.04
N SER A 31 -2.60 9.82 7.73
CA SER A 31 -2.14 11.10 8.27
C SER A 31 -3.05 12.27 7.82
N LEU A 32 -3.46 12.28 6.55
CA LEU A 32 -4.42 13.26 6.02
C LEU A 32 -5.81 13.13 6.67
N LYS A 33 -6.26 11.89 6.95
CA LYS A 33 -7.50 11.66 7.72
C LYS A 33 -7.42 12.21 9.14
N ARG A 34 -6.25 12.16 9.76
CA ARG A 34 -6.03 12.78 11.07
C ARG A 34 -6.14 14.30 10.99
N GLN A 35 -5.48 14.92 10.01
CA GLN A 35 -5.58 16.37 9.79
C GLN A 35 -7.05 16.78 9.55
N LEU A 36 -7.78 16.03 8.72
CA LEU A 36 -9.21 16.27 8.49
C LEU A 36 -10.03 16.19 9.79
N ALA A 37 -9.73 15.23 10.66
CA ALA A 37 -10.40 15.12 11.97
C ALA A 37 -10.06 16.31 12.89
N GLU A 38 -8.81 16.80 12.87
CA GLU A 38 -8.37 17.99 13.60
C GLU A 38 -9.07 19.25 13.10
N GLU A 39 -9.22 19.41 11.77
CA GLU A 39 -10.03 20.49 11.19
C GLU A 39 -11.51 20.37 11.58
N GLY A 40 -12.03 19.13 11.68
CA GLY A 40 -13.37 18.89 12.23
C GLY A 40 -13.55 19.41 13.65
N VAL A 41 -12.53 19.28 14.51
CA VAL A 41 -12.55 19.88 15.85
C VAL A 41 -12.55 21.41 15.79
N ARG A 42 -11.76 22.00 14.88
CA ARG A 42 -11.74 23.46 14.66
C ARG A 42 -13.11 23.98 14.18
N ALA A 43 -13.74 23.25 13.25
CA ALA A 43 -15.07 23.58 12.77
C ALA A 43 -16.12 23.56 13.90
N GLN A 44 -16.10 22.50 14.75
CA GLN A 44 -17.02 22.42 15.90
C GLN A 44 -16.72 23.50 16.95
N ARG A 45 -15.47 23.95 17.08
CA ARG A 45 -15.11 25.08 17.94
C ARG A 45 -15.65 26.39 17.39
N ALA A 46 -15.71 26.57 16.06
CA ALA A 46 -16.28 27.75 15.43
C ALA A 46 -17.78 27.94 15.73
N ASP A 47 -18.52 26.87 16.02
CA ASP A 47 -19.95 26.93 16.41
C ASP A 47 -20.18 27.65 17.77
N PHE A 48 -19.13 27.83 18.58
CA PHE A 48 -19.18 28.61 19.80
C PHE A 48 -19.03 30.13 19.57
N LEU A 49 -18.60 30.53 18.36
CA LEU A 49 -18.39 31.92 18.00
C LEU A 49 -19.65 32.51 17.35
N PRO A 50 -19.83 33.85 17.43
CA PRO A 50 -20.86 34.52 16.66
C PRO A 50 -20.70 34.26 15.16
N GLN A 51 -21.80 33.89 14.49
CA GLN A 51 -21.82 33.73 13.05
C GLN A 51 -22.21 35.06 12.40
N VAL A 52 -21.33 35.59 11.57
CA VAL A 52 -21.55 36.83 10.82
C VAL A 52 -21.80 36.49 9.37
N ALA A 53 -22.95 36.89 8.83
CA ALA A 53 -23.30 36.69 7.44
C ALA A 53 -23.59 38.00 6.75
N ALA A 54 -23.04 38.23 5.57
CA ALA A 54 -23.45 39.31 4.68
C ALA A 54 -24.60 38.77 3.80
N ILE A 55 -25.71 39.48 3.78
CA ILE A 55 -26.91 39.10 3.02
C ILE A 55 -27.17 40.22 2.00
N GLY A 56 -27.30 39.85 0.73
CA GLY A 56 -27.67 40.75 -0.35
C GLY A 56 -28.76 40.15 -1.22
N GLY A 57 -29.77 40.91 -1.56
CA GLY A 57 -30.82 40.45 -2.45
C GLY A 57 -31.36 41.61 -3.32
N GLY A 58 -31.80 41.26 -4.54
CA GLY A 58 -32.42 42.22 -5.45
C GLY A 58 -33.53 41.56 -6.25
N SER A 59 -34.55 42.35 -6.64
CA SER A 59 -35.65 41.91 -7.51
C SER A 59 -35.46 42.45 -8.93
N PHE A 60 -35.48 41.57 -9.92
CA PHE A 60 -35.44 41.91 -11.34
C PHE A 60 -36.82 42.21 -11.91
N TYR A 61 -37.91 41.96 -11.15
CA TYR A 61 -39.27 42.18 -11.61
C TYR A 61 -39.90 43.41 -10.96
N ASN A 62 -40.57 44.23 -11.76
CA ASN A 62 -41.37 45.35 -11.28
C ASN A 62 -42.74 44.83 -10.78
N TYR A 63 -42.87 44.53 -9.50
CA TYR A 63 -44.18 44.38 -8.88
C TYR A 63 -44.72 45.75 -8.45
N GLN A 64 -45.98 46.01 -8.71
CA GLN A 64 -46.66 47.29 -8.38
C GLN A 64 -46.77 47.60 -6.87
N VAL A 65 -46.25 46.76 -6.01
CA VAL A 65 -46.14 46.98 -4.56
C VAL A 65 -44.78 47.60 -4.18
N ALA A 66 -44.08 48.17 -5.13
CA ALA A 66 -42.69 48.62 -5.04
C ALA A 66 -42.47 49.87 -4.13
N GLY A 67 -43.52 50.41 -3.53
CA GLY A 67 -43.34 51.50 -2.55
C GLY A 67 -42.89 51.03 -1.14
N LEU A 68 -42.98 49.71 -0.84
CA LEU A 68 -42.73 49.19 0.49
C LEU A 68 -41.46 48.31 0.58
N VAL A 69 -40.92 47.84 -0.56
CA VAL A 69 -39.75 46.99 -0.58
C VAL A 69 -38.68 47.58 -1.51
N PRO A 70 -37.47 47.87 -1.04
CA PRO A 70 -36.41 48.39 -1.89
C PRO A 70 -36.00 47.35 -2.97
N ARG A 71 -35.70 47.85 -4.20
CA ARG A 71 -35.27 47.00 -5.34
C ARG A 71 -34.03 46.16 -5.04
N TRP A 72 -33.21 46.58 -4.10
CA TRP A 72 -32.04 45.89 -3.59
C TRP A 72 -31.89 46.18 -2.10
N ALA A 73 -31.41 45.23 -1.39
CA ALA A 73 -31.08 45.35 0.03
C ALA A 73 -29.75 44.63 0.29
N VAL A 74 -28.91 45.27 1.11
CA VAL A 74 -27.68 44.70 1.63
C VAL A 74 -27.73 44.79 3.14
N GLY A 75 -27.40 43.72 3.81
CA GLY A 75 -27.40 43.69 5.27
C GLY A 75 -26.31 42.83 5.84
N VAL A 76 -25.99 43.03 7.11
CA VAL A 76 -25.12 42.17 7.88
C VAL A 76 -25.94 41.56 9.02
N GLY A 77 -26.02 40.26 9.06
CA GLY A 77 -26.67 39.52 10.15
C GLY A 77 -25.64 38.92 11.10
N VAL A 78 -25.85 39.05 12.40
CA VAL A 78 -25.05 38.39 13.43
C VAL A 78 -25.96 37.43 14.19
N ASN A 79 -25.58 36.13 14.20
CA ASN A 79 -26.32 35.11 14.93
C ASN A 79 -25.46 34.56 16.07
N ILE A 80 -25.97 34.61 17.28
CA ILE A 80 -25.31 34.07 18.47
C ILE A 80 -26.25 33.06 19.12
N LYS A 81 -25.82 31.83 19.18
CA LYS A 81 -26.55 30.76 19.92
C LYS A 81 -26.16 30.82 21.39
N ILE A 82 -27.01 31.36 22.25
CA ILE A 82 -26.75 31.49 23.69
C ILE A 82 -26.85 30.12 24.37
N PHE A 83 -27.87 29.32 24.07
CA PHE A 83 -28.11 28.01 24.62
C PHE A 83 -28.74 27.10 23.57
N ASP A 84 -28.24 25.85 23.45
CA ASP A 84 -28.74 24.85 22.50
C ASP A 84 -28.85 23.43 23.13
N GLY A 85 -29.07 23.38 24.45
CA GLY A 85 -29.20 22.12 25.15
C GLY A 85 -27.93 21.28 25.24
N LEU A 86 -26.76 21.93 25.28
CA LEU A 86 -25.42 21.30 25.32
C LEU A 86 -25.03 20.55 24.02
N ASN A 87 -25.77 20.76 22.93
CA ASN A 87 -25.51 20.07 21.68
C ASN A 87 -24.11 20.37 21.10
N ARG A 88 -23.66 21.64 21.22
CA ARG A 88 -22.31 22.05 20.79
C ARG A 88 -21.20 21.36 21.59
N GLU A 89 -21.37 21.27 22.91
CA GLU A 89 -20.42 20.64 23.82
C GLU A 89 -20.29 19.14 23.51
N TYR A 90 -21.39 18.44 23.26
CA TYR A 90 -21.38 17.05 22.87
C TYR A 90 -20.76 16.83 21.50
N LYS A 91 -21.07 17.66 20.51
CA LYS A 91 -20.47 17.62 19.17
C LYS A 91 -18.96 17.87 19.22
N TYR A 92 -18.53 18.89 19.97
CA TYR A 92 -17.12 19.17 20.16
C TYR A 92 -16.38 18.01 20.85
N SER A 93 -16.98 17.43 21.89
CA SER A 93 -16.43 16.26 22.56
C SER A 93 -16.33 15.06 21.60
N ALA A 94 -17.37 14.79 20.81
CA ALA A 94 -17.38 13.74 19.81
C ALA A 94 -16.28 13.94 18.74
N ALA A 95 -16.09 15.18 18.26
CA ALA A 95 -15.02 15.51 17.34
C ALA A 95 -13.63 15.23 17.94
N LYS A 96 -13.39 15.57 19.21
CA LYS A 96 -12.14 15.23 19.92
C LYS A 96 -11.92 13.72 20.02
N GLN A 97 -12.97 12.95 20.29
CA GLN A 97 -12.86 11.48 20.32
C GLN A 97 -12.53 10.92 18.93
N THR A 98 -13.05 11.55 17.85
CA THR A 98 -12.70 11.17 16.49
C THR A 98 -11.21 11.37 16.22
N VAL A 99 -10.60 12.47 16.64
CA VAL A 99 -9.15 12.68 16.51
C VAL A 99 -8.36 11.60 17.26
N ARG A 100 -8.77 11.27 18.50
CA ARG A 100 -8.11 10.19 19.27
C ARG A 100 -8.20 8.85 18.58
N ARG A 101 -9.39 8.52 18.03
CA ARG A 101 -9.63 7.27 17.28
C ARG A 101 -8.76 7.20 16.04
N VAL A 102 -8.68 8.28 15.25
CA VAL A 102 -7.84 8.32 14.04
C VAL A 102 -6.35 8.26 14.41
N GLY A 103 -5.91 8.91 15.50
CA GLY A 103 -4.55 8.78 16.01
C GLY A 103 -4.18 7.35 16.39
N ALA A 104 -5.07 6.63 17.07
CA ALA A 104 -4.87 5.21 17.39
C ALA A 104 -4.81 4.34 16.11
N LEU A 105 -5.65 4.66 15.10
CA LEU A 105 -5.64 3.99 13.81
C LEU A 105 -4.32 4.25 13.05
N GLN A 106 -3.78 5.46 13.09
CA GLN A 106 -2.49 5.82 12.51
C GLN A 106 -1.35 5.00 13.12
N ASN A 107 -1.29 4.92 14.45
CA ASN A 107 -0.28 4.13 15.15
C ASN A 107 -0.39 2.63 14.80
N LYS A 108 -1.63 2.12 14.71
CA LYS A 108 -1.86 0.75 14.27
C LYS A 108 -1.38 0.51 12.85
N ALA A 109 -1.77 1.38 11.90
CA ALA A 109 -1.38 1.27 10.50
C ALA A 109 0.15 1.27 10.32
N GLY A 110 0.88 2.14 11.06
CA GLY A 110 2.33 2.15 11.03
C GLY A 110 2.95 0.82 11.46
N LYS A 111 2.43 0.21 12.53
CA LYS A 111 2.88 -1.11 12.99
C LYS A 111 2.53 -2.22 12.01
N ASP A 112 1.30 -2.20 11.48
CA ASP A 112 0.84 -3.21 10.53
C ASP A 112 1.70 -3.20 9.25
N ILE A 113 2.07 -2.02 8.75
CA ILE A 113 2.96 -1.87 7.59
C ILE A 113 4.37 -2.36 7.90
N SER A 114 4.95 -2.03 9.07
CA SER A 114 6.28 -2.53 9.46
C SER A 114 6.31 -4.06 9.51
N VAL A 115 5.27 -4.68 10.09
CA VAL A 115 5.15 -6.15 10.14
C VAL A 115 4.94 -6.74 8.74
N LEU A 116 4.17 -6.08 7.87
CA LEU A 116 3.99 -6.51 6.49
C LEU A 116 5.32 -6.50 5.73
N VAL A 117 6.09 -5.42 5.83
CA VAL A 117 7.41 -5.28 5.19
C VAL A 117 8.35 -6.40 5.67
N GLU A 118 8.42 -6.64 6.97
CA GLU A 118 9.24 -7.71 7.55
C GLU A 118 8.83 -9.09 7.03
N LYS A 119 7.52 -9.36 6.98
CA LYS A 119 6.98 -10.62 6.46
C LYS A 119 7.37 -10.82 4.99
N LEU A 120 7.15 -9.81 4.14
CA LEU A 120 7.47 -9.87 2.71
C LEU A 120 8.98 -10.06 2.49
N TYR A 121 9.80 -9.33 3.23
CA TYR A 121 11.25 -9.47 3.19
C TYR A 121 11.71 -10.89 3.55
N ASN A 122 11.23 -11.43 4.67
CA ASN A 122 11.61 -12.77 5.11
C ASN A 122 11.15 -13.85 4.13
N GLN A 123 9.94 -13.73 3.56
CA GLN A 123 9.45 -14.64 2.54
C GLN A 123 10.28 -14.56 1.26
N MET A 124 10.64 -13.38 0.80
CA MET A 124 11.52 -13.17 -0.36
C MET A 124 12.89 -13.81 -0.13
N MET A 125 13.49 -13.60 1.05
CA MET A 125 14.78 -14.21 1.40
C MET A 125 14.72 -15.74 1.47
N ASN A 126 13.59 -16.31 1.91
CA ASN A 126 13.38 -17.75 1.88
C ASN A 126 13.41 -18.32 0.47
N TYR A 127 12.73 -17.68 -0.49
CA TYR A 127 12.80 -18.11 -1.90
C TYR A 127 14.18 -17.94 -2.50
N ARG A 128 14.92 -16.90 -2.14
CA ARG A 128 16.33 -16.75 -2.53
C ARG A 128 17.19 -17.92 -2.03
N ASN A 129 17.04 -18.29 -0.77
CA ASN A 129 17.77 -19.44 -0.19
C ASN A 129 17.33 -20.76 -0.83
N GLN A 130 16.02 -20.91 -1.11
CA GLN A 130 15.49 -22.08 -1.80
C GLN A 130 16.12 -22.23 -3.19
N MET A 131 16.27 -21.13 -3.95
CA MET A 131 16.90 -21.17 -5.27
C MET A 131 18.34 -21.68 -5.22
N THR A 132 19.12 -21.28 -4.21
CA THR A 132 20.48 -21.80 -4.01
C THR A 132 20.49 -23.33 -3.83
N SER A 133 19.51 -23.87 -3.11
CA SER A 133 19.35 -25.32 -2.93
C SER A 133 18.91 -26.02 -4.23
N ILE A 134 17.99 -25.38 -4.98
CA ILE A 134 17.51 -25.91 -6.26
C ILE A 134 18.63 -25.92 -7.32
N ASP A 135 19.52 -24.91 -7.32
CA ASP A 135 20.67 -24.87 -8.24
C ASP A 135 21.60 -26.07 -8.04
N ALA A 136 21.81 -26.55 -6.81
CA ALA A 136 22.54 -27.80 -6.54
C ALA A 136 21.77 -29.02 -7.06
N SER A 137 20.43 -29.05 -6.88
CA SER A 137 19.60 -30.14 -7.41
C SER A 137 19.57 -30.13 -8.93
N LEU A 138 19.63 -28.97 -9.57
CA LEU A 138 19.67 -28.81 -11.01
C LEU A 138 20.98 -29.38 -11.58
N ALA A 139 22.12 -29.06 -10.98
CA ALA A 139 23.43 -29.62 -11.37
C ALA A 139 23.44 -31.15 -11.26
N PHE A 140 22.85 -31.70 -10.19
CA PHE A 140 22.70 -33.15 -10.03
C PHE A 140 21.80 -33.75 -11.10
N ALA A 141 20.64 -33.14 -11.39
CA ALA A 141 19.72 -33.67 -12.39
C ALA A 141 20.30 -33.64 -13.83
N GLU A 142 21.08 -32.60 -14.15
CA GLU A 142 21.78 -32.49 -15.45
C GLU A 142 22.85 -33.59 -15.59
N GLU A 143 23.63 -33.83 -14.55
CA GLU A 143 24.64 -34.90 -14.55
C GLU A 143 23.99 -36.27 -14.58
N TYR A 144 22.90 -36.49 -13.84
CA TYR A 144 22.13 -37.73 -13.86
C TYR A 144 21.59 -38.05 -15.24
N LEU A 145 21.00 -37.04 -15.94
CA LEU A 145 20.57 -37.22 -17.33
C LEU A 145 21.74 -37.55 -18.26
N ARG A 146 22.89 -36.87 -18.09
CA ARG A 146 24.09 -37.13 -18.87
C ARG A 146 24.56 -38.59 -18.73
N MET A 147 24.61 -39.09 -17.48
CA MET A 147 24.99 -40.49 -17.21
C MET A 147 24.00 -41.50 -17.80
N LYS A 148 22.69 -41.25 -17.64
CA LYS A 148 21.64 -42.13 -18.18
C LYS A 148 21.67 -42.17 -19.71
N ASN A 149 21.93 -41.04 -20.36
CA ASN A 149 22.06 -40.97 -21.81
C ASN A 149 23.29 -41.78 -22.31
N ALA A 150 24.44 -41.66 -21.63
CA ALA A 150 25.62 -42.42 -21.96
C ALA A 150 25.38 -43.95 -21.80
N ALA A 151 24.77 -44.37 -20.67
CA ALA A 151 24.41 -45.74 -20.42
C ALA A 151 23.41 -46.32 -21.43
N PHE A 152 22.45 -45.51 -21.90
CA PHE A 152 21.49 -45.89 -22.94
C PHE A 152 22.18 -46.14 -24.27
N LEU A 153 23.11 -45.28 -24.67
CA LEU A 153 23.88 -45.44 -25.92
C LEU A 153 24.74 -46.72 -25.91
N GLU A 154 25.18 -47.14 -24.73
CA GLU A 154 25.94 -48.38 -24.54
C GLU A 154 25.06 -49.62 -24.32
N GLY A 155 23.73 -49.45 -24.36
CA GLY A 155 22.77 -50.56 -24.15
C GLY A 155 22.61 -51.01 -22.71
N MET A 156 23.16 -50.26 -21.74
CA MET A 156 23.13 -50.56 -20.31
C MET A 156 21.98 -49.94 -19.54
N SER A 157 21.17 -49.10 -20.19
CA SER A 157 19.98 -48.46 -19.61
C SER A 157 18.79 -48.56 -20.54
N SER A 158 17.57 -48.58 -20.01
CA SER A 158 16.34 -48.62 -20.77
C SER A 158 15.91 -47.21 -21.26
N SER A 159 15.05 -47.17 -22.28
CA SER A 159 14.43 -45.90 -22.70
C SER A 159 13.56 -45.27 -21.60
N THR A 160 12.96 -46.10 -20.75
CA THR A 160 12.19 -45.63 -19.58
C THR A 160 13.08 -44.90 -18.60
N ASP A 161 14.28 -45.45 -18.29
CA ASP A 161 15.24 -44.76 -17.40
C ASP A 161 15.69 -43.40 -17.94
N LEU A 162 15.84 -43.27 -19.26
CA LEU A 162 16.21 -42.01 -19.91
C LEU A 162 15.08 -40.98 -19.79
N ILE A 163 13.83 -41.40 -20.09
CA ILE A 163 12.65 -40.55 -19.97
C ILE A 163 12.48 -40.10 -18.52
N ASP A 164 12.66 -40.97 -17.54
CA ASP A 164 12.56 -40.62 -16.13
C ASP A 164 13.61 -39.58 -15.73
N ALA A 165 14.83 -39.66 -16.27
CA ALA A 165 15.87 -38.67 -16.04
C ALA A 165 15.54 -37.31 -16.68
N GLU A 166 14.95 -37.30 -17.88
CA GLU A 166 14.48 -36.09 -18.56
C GLU A 166 13.33 -35.44 -17.79
N LEU A 167 12.36 -36.23 -17.30
CA LEU A 167 11.24 -35.74 -16.49
C LEU A 167 11.71 -35.14 -15.18
N ASN A 168 12.71 -35.77 -14.53
CA ASN A 168 13.34 -35.28 -13.32
C ASN A 168 13.96 -33.89 -13.56
N LEU A 169 14.78 -33.75 -14.60
CA LEU A 169 15.40 -32.48 -14.97
C LEU A 169 14.35 -31.39 -15.30
N ALA A 170 13.31 -31.74 -16.04
CA ALA A 170 12.22 -30.83 -16.36
C ALA A 170 11.48 -30.37 -15.08
N GLY A 171 11.26 -31.27 -14.12
CA GLY A 171 10.68 -30.97 -12.81
C GLY A 171 11.50 -29.96 -12.03
N VAL A 172 12.81 -30.21 -11.88
CA VAL A 172 13.73 -29.31 -11.16
C VAL A 172 13.82 -27.93 -11.83
N ARG A 173 13.86 -27.88 -13.16
CA ARG A 173 13.82 -26.61 -13.91
C ARG A 173 12.52 -25.82 -13.67
N THR A 174 11.40 -26.52 -13.63
CA THR A 174 10.10 -25.91 -13.33
C THR A 174 10.06 -25.37 -11.90
N GLU A 175 10.56 -26.11 -10.94
CA GLU A 175 10.65 -25.68 -9.53
C GLU A 175 11.54 -24.43 -9.40
N ARG A 176 12.67 -24.38 -10.10
CA ARG A 176 13.53 -23.19 -10.14
C ARG A 176 12.82 -21.96 -10.68
N LEU A 177 12.09 -22.12 -11.79
CA LEU A 177 11.31 -21.02 -12.37
C LEU A 177 10.21 -20.53 -11.43
N GLN A 178 9.54 -21.45 -10.74
CA GLN A 178 8.52 -21.12 -9.74
C GLN A 178 9.09 -20.33 -8.57
N ALA A 179 10.27 -20.74 -8.07
CA ALA A 179 10.95 -20.04 -6.99
C ALA A 179 11.39 -18.63 -7.41
N ALA A 180 11.95 -18.48 -8.62
CA ALA A 180 12.31 -17.19 -9.19
C ALA A 180 11.09 -16.26 -9.36
N TYR A 181 9.99 -16.79 -9.89
CA TYR A 181 8.74 -16.04 -10.03
C TYR A 181 8.22 -15.54 -8.66
N ASN A 182 8.22 -16.41 -7.65
CA ASN A 182 7.77 -16.04 -6.32
C ASN A 182 8.69 -15.00 -5.67
N PHE A 183 10.00 -15.07 -5.92
CA PHE A 183 10.96 -14.05 -5.49
C PHE A 183 10.63 -12.69 -6.10
N ASP A 184 10.47 -12.62 -7.43
CA ASP A 184 10.15 -11.37 -8.14
C ASP A 184 8.81 -10.79 -7.69
N LEU A 185 7.80 -11.63 -7.47
CA LEU A 185 6.50 -11.22 -6.97
C LEU A 185 6.60 -10.59 -5.57
N LEU A 186 7.34 -11.24 -4.66
CA LEU A 186 7.53 -10.74 -3.30
C LEU A 186 8.39 -9.49 -3.26
N LEU A 187 9.39 -9.38 -4.13
CA LEU A 187 10.17 -8.15 -4.30
C LEU A 187 9.26 -6.99 -4.75
N ALA A 188 8.41 -7.21 -5.74
CA ALA A 188 7.46 -6.19 -6.19
C ALA A 188 6.51 -5.74 -5.06
N GLN A 189 5.96 -6.68 -4.29
CA GLN A 189 5.11 -6.40 -3.13
C GLN A 189 5.86 -5.68 -2.01
N LEU A 190 7.13 -6.03 -1.77
CA LEU A 190 7.98 -5.36 -0.79
C LEU A 190 8.22 -3.89 -1.18
N LEU A 191 8.55 -3.63 -2.45
CA LEU A 191 8.77 -2.27 -2.97
C LEU A 191 7.47 -1.46 -2.95
N GLU A 192 6.32 -2.08 -3.24
CA GLU A 192 5.01 -1.45 -3.11
C GLU A 192 4.73 -1.07 -1.64
N ALA A 193 4.94 -1.99 -0.71
CA ALA A 193 4.76 -1.71 0.72
C ALA A 193 5.73 -0.65 1.23
N ALA A 194 6.94 -0.59 0.69
CA ALA A 194 7.94 0.46 0.98
C ALA A 194 7.63 1.81 0.30
N GLY A 195 6.67 1.87 -0.64
CA GLY A 195 6.31 3.09 -1.36
C GLY A 195 7.28 3.50 -2.47
N ILE A 196 8.03 2.53 -3.02
CA ILE A 196 9.03 2.70 -4.09
C ILE A 196 8.82 1.70 -5.23
N SER A 197 7.58 1.41 -5.58
CA SER A 197 7.22 0.45 -6.64
C SER A 197 7.79 0.80 -8.03
N ASP A 198 8.04 2.08 -8.29
CA ASP A 198 8.67 2.60 -9.51
C ASP A 198 10.14 2.16 -9.66
N GLU A 199 10.81 1.84 -8.56
CA GLU A 199 12.20 1.35 -8.58
C GLU A 199 12.32 -0.13 -8.98
N PHE A 200 11.22 -0.88 -9.12
CA PHE A 200 11.26 -2.30 -9.50
C PHE A 200 12.08 -2.56 -10.77
N SER A 201 11.93 -1.69 -11.78
CA SER A 201 12.69 -1.80 -13.03
C SER A 201 14.20 -1.60 -12.86
N ALA A 202 14.63 -0.90 -11.82
CA ALA A 202 16.05 -0.69 -11.50
C ALA A 202 16.67 -1.95 -10.89
N TYR A 203 15.90 -2.72 -10.13
CA TYR A 203 16.32 -4.02 -9.60
C TYR A 203 16.48 -5.07 -10.71
N ALA A 204 15.64 -5.02 -11.76
CA ALA A 204 15.72 -5.92 -12.91
C ALA A 204 16.98 -5.72 -13.78
N ARG A 205 17.69 -4.60 -13.62
CA ARG A 205 18.89 -4.25 -14.41
C ARG A 205 20.20 -4.44 -13.65
N ARG A 206 20.13 -4.81 -12.38
CA ARG A 206 21.29 -5.09 -11.51
C ARG A 206 21.55 -6.58 -11.44
#